data_ccff967b93a07f8a0995dc8094fc17b7
#
_entry.id   ccff967b93a07f8a0995dc8094fc17b7
#
_cell.length_a   1.000
_cell.length_b   1.000
_cell.length_c   1.000
_cell.angle_alpha   90.00
_cell.angle_beta   90.00
_cell.angle_gamma   90.00
#
_symmetry.space_group_name_H-M   'P 1'
#
loop_
_entity.id
_entity.type
_entity.pdbx_description
1 polymer ?
#
loop_
_entity_poly.entity_id
_entity_poly.type
_entity_poly.pdbx_seq_one_letter_code
_entity_poly.pdbx_strand_id
1 'polypeptide(L)'
;MASCESTDFMYPLLADVYYPITEQSAYGNVKKQWVLDRTIAIALNPAGTRAKAQIITNANMTIDNMLIGRTKKDLLVSSDENPVALTNILITNVRDSLGNIIYNESSGIRSGKATLFEISTFTPIVGPFGSTEYYKIIVSRSDNQAADI
;
A
#
# COMPACT_ATOMS: atom_id res chain seq x y z
N MET A 1 20.83 -7.42 -15.77
CA MET A 1 20.87 -8.05 -14.46
C MET A 1 21.42 -7.12 -13.37
N ALA A 2 22.58 -6.62 -13.56
CA ALA A 2 23.24 -5.77 -12.57
C ALA A 2 22.49 -4.46 -12.28
N SER A 3 21.83 -3.88 -13.26
CA SER A 3 21.10 -2.61 -13.11
C SER A 3 19.95 -2.67 -12.09
N CYS A 4 19.43 -3.85 -11.80
CA CYS A 4 18.34 -4.01 -10.84
C CYS A 4 18.82 -3.90 -9.39
N GLU A 5 20.08 -4.11 -9.13
CA GLU A 5 20.63 -4.19 -7.79
C GLU A 5 20.48 -2.89 -7.02
N SER A 6 20.71 -1.75 -7.65
CA SER A 6 20.58 -0.46 -6.99
C SER A 6 19.13 -0.15 -6.62
N THR A 7 18.17 -0.61 -7.43
CA THR A 7 16.75 -0.46 -7.14
C THR A 7 16.33 -1.33 -5.97
N ASP A 8 16.77 -2.58 -5.95
CA ASP A 8 16.45 -3.51 -4.88
C ASP A 8 16.99 -3.02 -3.53
N PHE A 9 18.15 -2.38 -3.52
CA PHE A 9 18.72 -1.79 -2.33
C PHE A 9 17.82 -0.67 -1.76
N MET A 10 17.23 0.15 -2.62
CA MET A 10 16.36 1.27 -2.22
C MET A 10 14.94 0.83 -1.86
N TYR A 11 14.49 -0.31 -2.35
CA TYR A 11 13.14 -0.83 -2.17
C TYR A 11 13.21 -2.30 -1.71
N PRO A 12 13.59 -2.51 -0.44
CA PRO A 12 13.93 -3.86 0.05
C PRO A 12 12.73 -4.76 0.33
N LEU A 13 11.52 -4.22 0.34
CA LEU A 13 10.31 -4.97 0.68
C LEU A 13 9.49 -5.26 -0.58
N LEU A 14 8.72 -6.33 -0.54
CA LEU A 14 7.72 -6.64 -1.55
C LEU A 14 6.34 -6.58 -0.92
N ALA A 15 5.38 -6.12 -1.68
CA ALA A 15 3.99 -6.02 -1.23
C ALA A 15 3.04 -6.35 -2.37
N ASP A 16 1.92 -6.96 -2.04
CA ASP A 16 0.87 -7.27 -3.00
C ASP A 16 -0.15 -6.14 -3.03
N VAL A 17 -0.55 -5.74 -4.23
CA VAL A 17 -1.51 -4.67 -4.46
C VAL A 17 -2.81 -5.27 -4.96
N TYR A 18 -3.91 -4.92 -4.30
CA TYR A 18 -5.25 -5.38 -4.63
C TYR A 18 -6.13 -4.21 -5.04
N TYR A 19 -6.90 -4.40 -6.09
CA TYR A 19 -7.92 -3.46 -6.52
C TYR A 19 -9.30 -4.13 -6.47
N PRO A 20 -10.38 -3.38 -6.22
CA PRO A 20 -11.70 -3.96 -6.17
C PRO A 20 -12.32 -4.09 -7.55
N ILE A 21 -13.07 -5.16 -7.73
CA ILE A 21 -14.06 -5.25 -8.78
C ILE A 21 -15.45 -5.23 -8.14
N THR A 22 -16.40 -4.65 -8.83
CA THR A 22 -17.78 -4.55 -8.33
C THR A 22 -18.62 -5.61 -9.02
N GLU A 23 -19.27 -6.46 -8.23
CA GLU A 23 -20.19 -7.45 -8.74
C GLU A 23 -21.60 -7.14 -8.24
N GLN A 24 -22.55 -7.26 -9.13
CA GLN A 24 -23.95 -7.08 -8.78
C GLN A 24 -24.60 -8.45 -8.60
N SER A 25 -25.22 -8.68 -7.45
CA SER A 25 -25.91 -9.93 -7.19
C SER A 25 -27.23 -10.00 -7.98
N ALA A 26 -27.84 -11.18 -8.03
CA ALA A 26 -29.11 -11.40 -8.69
C ALA A 26 -30.25 -10.54 -8.08
N TYR A 27 -30.07 -10.07 -6.85
CA TYR A 27 -31.05 -9.24 -6.13
C TYR A 27 -30.73 -7.75 -6.19
N GLY A 28 -29.76 -7.33 -7.03
CA GLY A 28 -29.40 -5.94 -7.18
C GLY A 28 -28.39 -5.41 -6.18
N ASN A 29 -27.94 -6.23 -5.23
CA ASN A 29 -26.91 -5.81 -4.27
C ASN A 29 -25.55 -5.72 -4.94
N VAL A 30 -24.80 -4.67 -4.61
CA VAL A 30 -23.45 -4.46 -5.12
C VAL A 30 -22.46 -4.99 -4.10
N LYS A 31 -21.61 -5.92 -4.52
CA LYS A 31 -20.56 -6.49 -3.69
C LYS A 31 -19.19 -6.12 -4.25
N LYS A 32 -18.31 -5.64 -3.39
CA LYS A 32 -16.91 -5.36 -3.72
C LYS A 32 -16.07 -6.61 -3.50
N GLN A 33 -15.36 -7.03 -4.53
CA GLN A 33 -14.43 -8.14 -4.42
C GLN A 33 -13.02 -7.64 -4.73
N TRP A 34 -12.06 -7.98 -3.89
CA TRP A 34 -10.67 -7.55 -4.04
C TRP A 34 -9.87 -8.58 -4.83
N VAL A 35 -9.19 -8.13 -5.85
CA VAL A 35 -8.43 -8.98 -6.76
C VAL A 35 -6.97 -8.53 -6.79
N LEU A 36 -6.06 -9.50 -6.68
CA LEU A 36 -4.63 -9.24 -6.79
C LEU A 36 -4.30 -8.69 -8.18
N ASP A 37 -3.70 -7.51 -8.23
CA ASP A 37 -3.25 -6.90 -9.48
C ASP A 37 -1.79 -7.19 -9.75
N ARG A 38 -0.92 -6.91 -8.79
CA ARG A 38 0.53 -7.09 -8.95
C ARG A 38 1.26 -7.07 -7.60
N THR A 39 2.51 -7.51 -7.64
CA THR A 39 3.45 -7.39 -6.53
C THR A 39 4.44 -6.29 -6.86
N ILE A 40 4.67 -5.39 -5.94
CA ILE A 40 5.57 -4.25 -6.12
C ILE A 40 6.72 -4.26 -5.13
N ALA A 41 7.83 -3.62 -5.52
CA ALA A 41 8.93 -3.32 -4.61
C ALA A 41 8.64 -2.00 -3.90
N ILE A 42 8.81 -1.97 -2.59
CA ILE A 42 8.40 -0.85 -1.75
C ILE A 42 9.38 -0.70 -0.59
N ALA A 43 9.50 0.53 -0.08
CA ALA A 43 10.20 0.81 1.16
C ALA A 43 9.19 1.40 2.14
N LEU A 44 9.09 0.84 3.33
CA LEU A 44 8.21 1.33 4.38
C LEU A 44 8.99 1.43 5.68
N ASN A 45 8.78 2.54 6.39
CA ASN A 45 9.38 2.76 7.71
C ASN A 45 8.33 3.37 8.64
N PRO A 46 8.40 3.08 9.95
CA PRO A 46 7.55 3.76 10.90
C PRO A 46 7.77 5.27 10.82
N ALA A 47 6.69 6.05 10.92
CA ALA A 47 6.79 7.50 10.93
C ALA A 47 7.53 7.97 12.19
N GLY A 48 8.50 8.88 12.03
CA GLY A 48 9.17 9.52 13.16
C GLY A 48 8.19 10.41 13.95
N THR A 49 8.52 10.71 15.20
CA THR A 49 7.61 11.45 16.09
C THR A 49 7.15 12.77 15.48
N ARG A 50 8.07 13.52 14.88
CA ARG A 50 7.73 14.82 14.28
C ARG A 50 6.83 14.66 13.06
N ALA A 51 7.12 13.70 12.20
CA ALA A 51 6.29 13.42 11.03
C ALA A 51 4.90 12.93 11.43
N LYS A 52 4.82 12.07 12.45
CA LYS A 52 3.54 11.60 12.99
C LYS A 52 2.68 12.76 13.50
N ALA A 53 3.25 13.70 14.23
CA ALA A 53 2.52 14.85 14.74
C ALA A 53 1.93 15.69 13.62
N GLN A 54 2.69 15.94 12.55
CA GLN A 54 2.21 16.70 11.40
C GLN A 54 1.09 15.97 10.66
N ILE A 55 1.24 14.68 10.45
CA ILE A 55 0.24 13.86 9.75
C ILE A 55 -1.07 13.82 10.55
N ILE A 56 -0.99 13.62 11.85
CA ILE A 56 -2.17 13.58 12.73
C ILE A 56 -2.92 14.90 12.68
N THR A 57 -2.20 16.03 12.78
CA THR A 57 -2.80 17.37 12.72
C THR A 57 -3.54 17.59 11.41
N ASN A 58 -2.97 17.12 10.30
CA ASN A 58 -3.53 17.37 8.97
C ASN A 58 -4.59 16.33 8.55
N ALA A 59 -4.44 15.08 8.95
CA ALA A 59 -5.24 13.96 8.46
C ALA A 59 -6.06 13.26 9.53
N ASN A 60 -5.91 13.63 10.79
CA ASN A 60 -6.63 13.02 11.93
C ASN A 60 -6.45 11.49 11.96
N MET A 61 -5.23 11.01 11.79
CA MET A 61 -4.91 9.58 11.72
C MET A 61 -4.33 9.06 13.03
N THR A 62 -4.46 7.76 13.24
CA THR A 62 -3.90 7.08 14.41
C THR A 62 -2.39 6.87 14.26
N ILE A 63 -1.62 7.27 15.27
CA ILE A 63 -0.15 7.28 15.22
C ILE A 63 0.45 5.88 14.96
N ASP A 64 -0.04 4.88 15.68
CA ASP A 64 0.65 3.58 15.77
C ASP A 64 0.51 2.73 14.51
N ASN A 65 -0.37 3.14 13.58
CA ASN A 65 -0.70 2.36 12.40
C ASN A 65 -0.20 3.00 11.10
N MET A 66 0.64 4.04 11.20
CA MET A 66 1.13 4.76 10.02
C MET A 66 2.54 4.38 9.64
N LEU A 67 2.75 4.17 8.35
CA LEU A 67 4.06 3.94 7.76
C LEU A 67 4.28 4.94 6.64
N ILE A 68 5.50 5.44 6.55
CA ILE A 68 5.93 6.34 5.47
C ILE A 68 6.90 5.56 4.58
N GLY A 69 6.73 5.69 3.28
CA GLY A 69 7.60 4.99 2.38
C GLY A 69 7.59 5.54 0.97
N ARG A 70 8.11 4.74 0.07
CA ARG A 70 8.20 5.10 -1.35
C ARG A 70 8.11 3.86 -2.22
N THR A 71 7.68 4.06 -3.46
CA THR A 71 7.65 3.04 -4.48
C THR A 71 7.88 3.69 -5.85
N LYS A 72 8.38 2.93 -6.79
CA LYS A 72 8.53 3.41 -8.17
C LYS A 72 7.29 3.20 -9.02
N LYS A 73 6.33 2.42 -8.57
CA LYS A 73 5.14 2.09 -9.34
C LYS A 73 4.02 3.09 -9.11
N ASP A 74 3.34 3.48 -10.19
CA ASP A 74 2.14 4.29 -10.10
C ASP A 74 0.96 3.39 -9.72
N LEU A 75 0.51 3.50 -8.48
CA LEU A 75 -0.57 2.68 -7.96
C LEU A 75 -1.96 3.21 -8.31
N LEU A 76 -2.04 4.43 -8.84
CA LEU A 76 -3.31 4.99 -9.30
C LEU A 76 -3.71 4.47 -10.69
N VAL A 77 -2.87 3.63 -11.27
CA VAL A 77 -3.14 2.98 -12.56
C VAL A 77 -2.92 1.49 -12.37
N SER A 78 -3.90 0.68 -12.76
CA SER A 78 -3.79 -0.77 -12.67
C SER A 78 -2.83 -1.34 -13.72
N SER A 79 -2.51 -2.62 -13.64
CA SER A 79 -1.69 -3.29 -14.65
C SER A 79 -2.33 -3.27 -16.04
N ASP A 80 -3.65 -3.14 -16.11
CA ASP A 80 -4.41 -3.02 -17.37
C ASP A 80 -4.54 -1.56 -17.83
N GLU A 81 -3.77 -0.64 -17.22
CA GLU A 81 -3.78 0.80 -17.53
C GLU A 81 -5.11 1.50 -17.26
N ASN A 82 -5.94 0.94 -16.38
CA ASN A 82 -7.18 1.58 -15.94
C ASN A 82 -6.91 2.45 -14.71
N PRO A 83 -7.49 3.68 -14.66
CA PRO A 83 -7.31 4.54 -13.49
C PRO A 83 -8.02 3.95 -12.27
N VAL A 84 -7.38 4.08 -11.11
CA VAL A 84 -7.88 3.57 -9.84
C VAL A 84 -7.89 4.70 -8.81
N ALA A 85 -8.99 4.84 -8.09
CA ALA A 85 -9.09 5.82 -7.02
C ALA A 85 -8.21 5.41 -5.83
N LEU A 86 -7.65 6.40 -5.14
CA LEU A 86 -6.77 6.17 -4.00
C LEU A 86 -7.43 5.29 -2.91
N THR A 87 -8.72 5.48 -2.70
CA THR A 87 -9.49 4.71 -1.72
C THR A 87 -9.76 3.26 -2.14
N ASN A 88 -9.48 2.92 -3.38
CA ASN A 88 -9.70 1.59 -3.94
C ASN A 88 -8.39 0.80 -4.07
N ILE A 89 -7.45 1.05 -3.19
CA ILE A 89 -6.17 0.34 -3.20
C ILE A 89 -5.94 -0.27 -1.82
N LEU A 90 -5.73 -1.59 -1.79
CA LEU A 90 -5.28 -2.28 -0.58
C LEU A 90 -3.90 -2.89 -0.83
N ILE A 91 -3.02 -2.71 0.14
CA ILE A 91 -1.67 -3.27 0.13
C ILE A 91 -1.59 -4.28 1.28
N THR A 92 -1.10 -5.46 0.99
CA THR A 92 -0.95 -6.50 2.00
C THR A 92 0.25 -7.40 1.69
N ASN A 93 0.47 -8.38 2.55
CA ASN A 93 1.58 -9.33 2.40
C ASN A 93 2.93 -8.63 2.25
N VAL A 94 3.14 -7.56 3.05
CA VAL A 94 4.43 -6.87 3.05
C VAL A 94 5.47 -7.82 3.63
N ARG A 95 6.46 -8.17 2.81
CA ARG A 95 7.45 -9.17 3.18
C ARG A 95 8.87 -8.66 2.91
N ASP A 96 9.80 -9.19 3.68
CA ASP A 96 11.22 -8.86 3.55
C ASP A 96 11.87 -9.63 2.38
N SER A 97 13.18 -9.46 2.23
CA SER A 97 13.94 -10.13 1.18
C SER A 97 14.00 -11.65 1.32
N LEU A 98 13.72 -12.15 2.52
CA LEU A 98 13.67 -13.59 2.80
C LEU A 98 12.29 -14.21 2.60
N GLY A 99 11.30 -13.38 2.26
CA GLY A 99 9.92 -13.84 2.05
C GLY A 99 9.07 -13.88 3.31
N ASN A 100 9.57 -13.39 4.44
CA ASN A 100 8.82 -13.37 5.70
C ASN A 100 7.89 -12.16 5.76
N ILE A 101 6.62 -12.37 6.06
CA ILE A 101 5.66 -11.30 6.26
C ILE A 101 6.00 -10.58 7.56
N ILE A 102 6.21 -9.27 7.48
CA ILE A 102 6.67 -8.46 8.61
C ILE A 102 5.57 -7.70 9.34
N TYR A 103 4.40 -7.57 8.75
CA TYR A 103 3.25 -6.93 9.39
C TYR A 103 2.09 -7.93 9.45
N ASN A 104 1.82 -8.44 10.65
CA ASN A 104 0.78 -9.42 10.88
C ASN A 104 -0.21 -8.91 11.92
N GLU A 105 -1.46 -9.35 11.82
CA GLU A 105 -2.48 -9.05 12.81
C GLU A 105 -2.37 -10.02 13.98
N SER A 106 -2.32 -9.48 15.20
CA SER A 106 -2.23 -10.26 16.42
C SER A 106 -3.60 -10.67 16.99
N SER A 107 -4.66 -10.00 16.55
CA SER A 107 -6.01 -10.24 17.05
C SER A 107 -7.05 -9.85 16.02
N GLY A 108 -8.30 -10.17 16.28
CA GLY A 108 -9.40 -9.81 15.41
C GLY A 108 -9.63 -10.82 14.30
N ILE A 109 -10.40 -10.40 13.30
CA ILE A 109 -10.87 -11.27 12.24
C ILE A 109 -9.74 -11.79 11.33
N ARG A 110 -8.61 -11.07 11.27
CA ARG A 110 -7.44 -11.49 10.50
C ARG A 110 -6.29 -11.99 11.36
N SER A 111 -6.56 -12.40 12.59
CA SER A 111 -5.52 -12.89 13.49
C SER A 111 -4.66 -13.97 12.81
N GLY A 112 -3.34 -13.78 12.84
CA GLY A 112 -2.38 -14.67 12.20
C GLY A 112 -2.19 -14.43 10.70
N LYS A 113 -2.91 -13.48 10.11
CA LYS A 113 -2.77 -13.11 8.69
C LYS A 113 -2.09 -11.76 8.53
N ALA A 114 -1.62 -11.49 7.33
CA ALA A 114 -0.98 -10.22 7.03
C ALA A 114 -1.95 -9.05 7.16
N THR A 115 -1.44 -7.92 7.67
CA THR A 115 -2.21 -6.69 7.83
C THR A 115 -2.55 -6.09 6.48
N LEU A 116 -3.79 -5.61 6.33
CA LEU A 116 -4.23 -4.84 5.17
C LEU A 116 -3.96 -3.36 5.41
N PHE A 117 -3.35 -2.70 4.44
CA PHE A 117 -3.03 -1.27 4.50
C PHE A 117 -3.80 -0.49 3.44
N GLU A 118 -4.25 0.69 3.82
CA GLU A 118 -4.82 1.69 2.92
C GLU A 118 -3.79 2.78 2.67
N ILE A 119 -3.83 3.39 1.47
CA ILE A 119 -2.97 4.51 1.14
C ILE A 119 -3.67 5.81 1.52
N SER A 120 -3.02 6.61 2.36
CA SER A 120 -3.54 7.91 2.77
C SER A 120 -3.04 9.03 1.87
N THR A 121 -1.79 8.94 1.41
CA THR A 121 -1.15 9.94 0.57
C THR A 121 -0.30 9.25 -0.49
N PHE A 122 -0.42 9.73 -1.71
CA PHE A 122 0.34 9.23 -2.85
C PHE A 122 0.82 10.43 -3.67
N THR A 123 2.09 10.78 -3.56
CA THR A 123 2.64 12.00 -4.14
C THR A 123 3.84 11.68 -5.03
N PRO A 124 3.82 12.10 -6.30
CA PRO A 124 4.98 11.95 -7.17
C PRO A 124 6.10 12.89 -6.74
N ILE A 125 7.32 12.39 -6.72
CA ILE A 125 8.52 13.17 -6.44
C ILE A 125 9.28 13.37 -7.75
N VAL A 126 9.37 14.61 -8.17
CA VAL A 126 9.96 14.99 -9.45
C VAL A 126 11.44 15.25 -9.27
N GLY A 127 12.26 14.65 -10.12
CA GLY A 127 13.69 14.84 -10.11
C GLY A 127 14.12 16.15 -10.80
N PRO A 128 15.42 16.45 -10.80
CA PRO A 128 15.94 17.72 -11.32
C PRO A 128 15.70 17.91 -12.82
N PHE A 129 15.41 16.85 -13.56
CA PHE A 129 15.14 16.92 -15.00
C PHE A 129 13.65 16.94 -15.34
N GLY A 130 12.78 17.10 -14.34
CA GLY A 130 11.33 17.22 -14.56
C GLY A 130 10.57 15.91 -14.74
N SER A 131 11.23 14.77 -14.57
CA SER A 131 10.57 13.45 -14.61
C SER A 131 10.31 12.93 -13.22
N THR A 132 9.24 12.14 -13.06
CA THR A 132 8.92 11.50 -11.80
C THR A 132 9.92 10.39 -11.51
N GLU A 133 10.62 10.47 -10.38
CA GLU A 133 11.61 9.49 -9.99
C GLU A 133 11.01 8.38 -9.12
N TYR A 134 10.12 8.75 -8.21
CA TYR A 134 9.42 7.80 -7.34
C TYR A 134 8.18 8.46 -6.76
N TYR A 135 7.39 7.68 -6.05
CA TYR A 135 6.18 8.15 -5.39
C TYR A 135 6.35 8.00 -3.88
N LYS A 136 6.12 9.09 -3.16
CA LYS A 136 6.08 9.07 -1.70
C LYS A 136 4.70 8.59 -1.27
N ILE A 137 4.66 7.60 -0.40
CA ILE A 137 3.40 7.06 0.10
C ILE A 137 3.34 7.13 1.61
N ILE A 138 2.13 7.34 2.11
CA ILE A 138 1.81 7.19 3.52
C ILE A 138 0.69 6.16 3.59
N VAL A 139 0.93 5.06 4.28
CA VAL A 139 -0.04 4.01 4.43
C VAL A 139 -0.43 3.87 5.90
N SER A 140 -1.66 3.46 6.12
CA SER A 140 -2.17 3.19 7.46
C SER A 140 -2.90 1.85 7.46
N ARG A 141 -2.95 1.21 8.62
CA ARG A 141 -3.73 -0.01 8.77
C ARG A 141 -5.18 0.27 8.39
N SER A 142 -5.71 -0.55 7.50
CA SER A 142 -7.11 -0.41 7.09
C SER A 142 -8.05 -0.80 8.23
N ASP A 143 -9.12 -0.05 8.41
CA ASP A 143 -10.19 -0.44 9.32
C ASP A 143 -10.97 -1.64 8.79
N ASN A 144 -10.90 -1.89 7.48
CA ASN A 144 -11.58 -3.00 6.84
C ASN A 144 -10.68 -4.24 6.77
N GLN A 145 -10.37 -4.82 7.93
CA GLN A 145 -9.61 -6.07 8.00
C GLN A 145 -10.46 -7.29 7.63
N ALA A 146 -11.75 -7.09 7.40
CA ALA A 146 -12.67 -8.16 7.03
C ALA A 146 -12.72 -8.40 5.51
N ALA A 147 -11.97 -7.64 4.71
CA ALA A 147 -11.93 -7.86 3.27
C ALA A 147 -11.44 -9.29 2.97
N ASP A 148 -12.09 -9.92 2.01
CA ASP A 148 -11.81 -11.31 1.64
C ASP A 148 -10.57 -11.35 0.72
N ILE A 149 -9.43 -11.44 1.34
CA ILE A 149 -8.14 -11.51 0.64
C ILE A 149 -7.33 -12.70 1.14
#